data_df70aa8d880fd2953f6ee6646993c592
#
_entry.id   df70aa8d880fd2953f6ee6646993c592
#
_cell.length_a   1.000
_cell.length_b   1.000
_cell.length_c   1.000
_cell.angle_alpha   90.00
_cell.angle_beta   90.00
_cell.angle_gamma   90.00
#
_symmetry.space_group_name_H-M   'P 1'
#
loop_
_entity.id
_entity.type
_entity.pdbx_description
1 polymer ?
#
loop_
_entity_poly.entity_id
_entity_poly.type
_entity_poly.pdbx_seq_one_letter_code
_entity_poly.pdbx_strand_id
1 'polypeptide(L)'
;MQNRQDAILALILVGMIPTVSILVSFGTDGGLFSQIAFVLFKLCLLLIPLYWHLKRDRNEWSWSKPENGGYSMAIGLGLGLSTIMLIVWFFVKDLLDYDILRDAVEPVGLLDWKLYVLGCLYWIFLNSLLEEYVYRWFLVVKSEIICVGEKYAIVLSAMIFVVHHSIALYFFGFPWWANLLASIGLFIGGAIFSWLYIRYRSIWIPYITHGICDVTVFGIGALMLF
;
A
#
# COMPACT_ATOMS: atom_id res chain seq x y z
N MET A 1 -15.15 -23.26 10.64
CA MET A 1 -15.25 -22.66 9.28
C MET A 1 -15.47 -21.17 9.44
N GLN A 2 -14.61 -20.36 8.85
CA GLN A 2 -14.81 -18.90 8.85
C GLN A 2 -16.07 -18.57 8.06
N ASN A 3 -16.94 -17.71 8.63
CA ASN A 3 -18.21 -17.37 8.00
C ASN A 3 -17.97 -16.39 6.84
N ARG A 4 -18.55 -16.69 5.66
CA ARG A 4 -18.46 -15.82 4.46
C ARG A 4 -18.96 -14.40 4.72
N GLN A 5 -20.01 -14.24 5.53
CA GLN A 5 -20.53 -12.91 5.91
C GLN A 5 -19.52 -12.13 6.76
N ASP A 6 -18.84 -12.79 7.69
CA ASP A 6 -17.78 -12.18 8.49
C ASP A 6 -16.58 -11.78 7.62
N ALA A 7 -16.23 -12.55 6.60
CA ALA A 7 -15.16 -12.21 5.67
C ALA A 7 -15.54 -10.98 4.82
N ILE A 8 -16.78 -10.89 4.34
CA ILE A 8 -17.28 -9.69 3.62
C ILE A 8 -17.23 -8.46 4.53
N LEU A 9 -17.71 -8.58 5.77
CA LEU A 9 -17.68 -7.48 6.73
C LEU A 9 -16.25 -7.02 7.02
N ALA A 10 -15.32 -7.96 7.19
CA ALA A 10 -13.90 -7.67 7.40
C ALA A 10 -13.28 -6.93 6.21
N LEU A 11 -13.56 -7.36 4.97
CA LEU A 11 -13.09 -6.70 3.75
C LEU A 11 -13.61 -5.27 3.64
N ILE A 12 -14.89 -5.05 3.90
CA ILE A 12 -15.49 -3.71 3.85
C ILE A 12 -14.88 -2.83 4.96
N LEU A 13 -14.92 -3.27 6.20
CA LEU A 13 -14.46 -2.45 7.33
C LEU A 13 -12.97 -2.12 7.21
N VAL A 14 -12.11 -3.13 7.05
CA VAL A 14 -10.66 -2.91 7.04
C VAL A 14 -10.19 -2.31 5.70
N GLY A 15 -10.77 -2.75 4.58
CA GLY A 15 -10.40 -2.26 3.26
C GLY A 15 -10.76 -0.80 3.01
N MET A 16 -11.81 -0.28 3.69
CA MET A 16 -12.21 1.13 3.57
C MET A 16 -11.38 2.08 4.45
N ILE A 17 -10.74 1.60 5.51
CA ILE A 17 -9.99 2.46 6.45
C ILE A 17 -8.92 3.31 5.72
N PRO A 18 -8.06 2.77 4.83
CA PRO A 18 -7.06 3.57 4.14
C PRO A 18 -7.68 4.67 3.28
N THR A 19 -8.76 4.35 2.57
CA THR A 19 -9.50 5.31 1.75
C THR A 19 -10.07 6.46 2.59
N VAL A 20 -10.77 6.12 3.69
CA VAL A 20 -11.33 7.13 4.60
C VAL A 20 -10.22 7.95 5.25
N SER A 21 -9.10 7.32 5.63
CA SER A 21 -7.94 8.01 6.18
C SER A 21 -7.41 9.09 5.23
N ILE A 22 -7.25 8.76 3.94
CA ILE A 22 -6.77 9.72 2.93
C ILE A 22 -7.79 10.84 2.72
N LEU A 23 -9.08 10.52 2.56
CA LEU A 23 -10.13 11.51 2.39
C LEU A 23 -10.20 12.50 3.56
N VAL A 24 -10.04 12.02 4.79
CA VAL A 24 -10.02 12.88 5.99
C VAL A 24 -8.72 13.68 6.06
N SER A 25 -7.57 13.06 5.79
CA SER A 25 -6.25 13.71 5.92
C SER A 25 -6.04 14.83 4.90
N PHE A 26 -6.47 14.63 3.66
CA PHE A 26 -6.31 15.60 2.58
C PHE A 26 -7.58 16.43 2.30
N GLY A 27 -8.74 15.96 2.72
CA GLY A 27 -10.01 16.68 2.54
C GLY A 27 -10.28 17.72 3.65
N THR A 28 -9.40 17.82 4.65
CA THR A 28 -9.44 18.84 5.69
C THR A 28 -8.17 19.67 5.67
N ASP A 29 -8.15 20.83 6.31
CA ASP A 29 -7.10 21.87 6.18
C ASP A 29 -5.71 21.46 6.76
N GLY A 30 -5.37 20.18 6.87
CA GLY A 30 -4.06 19.69 7.33
C GLY A 30 -3.72 19.97 8.80
N GLY A 31 -4.69 20.48 9.60
CA GLY A 31 -4.49 20.87 10.99
C GLY A 31 -4.37 19.67 11.95
N LEU A 32 -4.38 19.97 13.25
CA LEU A 32 -4.26 18.98 14.33
C LEU A 32 -5.30 17.83 14.21
N PHE A 33 -6.51 18.16 13.75
CA PHE A 33 -7.55 17.16 13.53
C PHE A 33 -7.14 16.10 12.49
N SER A 34 -6.60 16.51 11.33
CA SER A 34 -6.09 15.60 10.28
C SER A 34 -4.99 14.69 10.81
N GLN A 35 -4.05 15.26 11.59
CA GLN A 35 -2.94 14.50 12.15
C GLN A 35 -3.41 13.45 13.16
N ILE A 36 -4.33 13.84 14.08
CA ILE A 36 -4.92 12.89 15.03
C ILE A 36 -5.71 11.80 14.30
N ALA A 37 -6.53 12.18 13.32
CA ALA A 37 -7.29 11.24 12.52
C ALA A 37 -6.38 10.23 11.79
N PHE A 38 -5.30 10.71 11.16
CA PHE A 38 -4.31 9.85 10.50
C PHE A 38 -3.72 8.80 11.47
N VAL A 39 -3.30 9.22 12.67
CA VAL A 39 -2.76 8.31 13.69
C VAL A 39 -3.82 7.31 14.14
N LEU A 40 -5.05 7.75 14.38
CA LEU A 40 -6.16 6.87 14.78
C LEU A 40 -6.47 5.84 13.68
N PHE A 41 -6.51 6.23 12.41
CA PHE A 41 -6.70 5.28 11.31
C PHE A 41 -5.56 4.27 11.20
N LYS A 42 -4.31 4.68 11.41
CA LYS A 42 -3.16 3.74 11.46
C LYS A 42 -3.29 2.75 12.63
N LEU A 43 -3.73 3.21 13.79
CA LEU A 43 -4.02 2.33 14.92
C LEU A 43 -5.19 1.37 14.62
N CYS A 44 -6.24 1.84 13.96
CA CYS A 44 -7.35 0.97 13.51
C CYS A 44 -6.86 -0.10 12.53
N LEU A 45 -6.00 0.27 11.56
CA LEU A 45 -5.40 -0.68 10.61
C LEU A 45 -4.52 -1.74 11.30
N LEU A 46 -3.87 -1.40 12.40
CA LEU A 46 -3.09 -2.34 13.19
C LEU A 46 -3.98 -3.23 14.07
N LEU A 47 -4.90 -2.61 14.83
CA LEU A 47 -5.60 -3.30 15.91
C LEU A 47 -6.83 -4.09 15.44
N ILE A 48 -7.58 -3.60 14.44
CA ILE A 48 -8.81 -4.28 13.99
C ILE A 48 -8.50 -5.63 13.34
N PRO A 49 -7.57 -5.77 12.38
CA PRO A 49 -7.20 -7.08 11.84
C PRO A 49 -6.66 -8.03 12.90
N LEU A 50 -5.84 -7.53 13.84
CA LEU A 50 -5.29 -8.33 14.94
C LEU A 50 -6.40 -8.86 15.84
N TYR A 51 -7.30 -7.99 16.30
CA TYR A 51 -8.46 -8.39 17.12
C TYR A 51 -9.32 -9.41 16.37
N TRP A 52 -9.58 -9.17 15.08
CA TRP A 52 -10.38 -10.07 14.25
C TRP A 52 -9.75 -11.45 14.15
N HIS A 53 -8.45 -11.50 13.84
CA HIS A 53 -7.71 -12.75 13.71
C HIS A 53 -7.70 -13.57 15.01
N LEU A 54 -7.40 -12.91 16.14
CA LEU A 54 -7.27 -13.61 17.42
C LEU A 54 -8.62 -13.95 18.08
N LYS A 55 -9.63 -13.07 17.95
CA LYS A 55 -10.89 -13.21 18.71
C LYS A 55 -12.05 -13.71 17.88
N ARG A 56 -12.22 -13.23 16.63
CA ARG A 56 -13.31 -13.68 15.77
C ARG A 56 -12.97 -14.95 15.00
N ASP A 57 -11.80 -14.99 14.39
CA ASP A 57 -11.33 -16.17 13.65
C ASP A 57 -10.77 -17.24 14.57
N ARG A 58 -10.40 -16.87 15.80
CA ARG A 58 -9.79 -17.73 16.82
C ARG A 58 -8.51 -18.40 16.34
N ASN A 59 -7.73 -17.68 15.53
CA ASN A 59 -6.44 -18.11 15.06
C ASN A 59 -5.35 -17.79 16.09
N GLU A 60 -4.24 -18.51 16.02
CA GLU A 60 -3.07 -18.23 16.82
C GLU A 60 -2.22 -17.12 16.22
N TRP A 61 -1.42 -16.46 17.06
CA TRP A 61 -0.43 -15.49 16.61
C TRP A 61 0.64 -16.16 15.75
N SER A 62 1.01 -15.53 14.65
CA SER A 62 2.08 -15.97 13.77
C SER A 62 2.94 -14.80 13.32
N TRP A 63 4.26 -15.00 13.35
CA TRP A 63 5.23 -14.07 12.77
C TRP A 63 5.33 -14.18 11.24
N SER A 64 4.51 -15.02 10.63
CA SER A 64 4.47 -15.21 9.17
C SER A 64 5.84 -15.50 8.55
N LYS A 65 6.69 -16.28 9.27
CA LYS A 65 8.03 -16.64 8.79
C LYS A 65 7.93 -17.43 7.48
N PRO A 66 8.78 -17.13 6.49
CA PRO A 66 8.79 -17.89 5.25
C PRO A 66 9.40 -19.28 5.47
N GLU A 67 8.62 -20.32 5.23
CA GLU A 67 9.07 -21.73 5.39
C GLU A 67 9.75 -22.25 4.12
N ASN A 68 9.40 -21.68 2.95
CA ASN A 68 9.78 -22.18 1.63
C ASN A 68 10.72 -21.22 0.87
N GLY A 69 11.48 -20.39 1.57
CA GLY A 69 12.37 -19.40 0.93
C GLY A 69 11.60 -18.26 0.28
N GLY A 70 11.92 -17.92 -0.97
CA GLY A 70 11.23 -16.88 -1.75
C GLY A 70 11.98 -15.55 -1.83
N TYR A 71 13.09 -15.38 -1.10
CA TYR A 71 13.83 -14.10 -1.06
C TYR A 71 14.41 -13.71 -2.42
N SER A 72 14.97 -14.64 -3.19
CA SER A 72 15.49 -14.36 -4.54
C SER A 72 14.37 -13.95 -5.50
N MET A 73 13.21 -14.59 -5.41
CA MET A 73 12.02 -14.21 -6.18
C MET A 73 11.55 -12.81 -5.81
N ALA A 74 11.49 -12.50 -4.51
CA ALA A 74 11.10 -11.19 -4.02
C ALA A 74 12.02 -10.08 -4.55
N ILE A 75 13.33 -10.28 -4.43
CA ILE A 75 14.33 -9.32 -4.92
C ILE A 75 14.23 -9.18 -6.45
N GLY A 76 14.16 -10.29 -7.18
CA GLY A 76 14.07 -10.28 -8.64
C GLY A 76 12.83 -9.54 -9.15
N LEU A 77 11.67 -9.79 -8.55
CA LEU A 77 10.42 -9.08 -8.90
C LEU A 77 10.46 -7.61 -8.48
N GLY A 78 11.01 -7.29 -7.31
CA GLY A 78 11.18 -5.91 -6.86
C GLY A 78 12.05 -5.10 -7.81
N LEU A 79 13.20 -5.64 -8.21
CA LEU A 79 14.10 -4.99 -9.16
C LEU A 79 13.46 -4.89 -10.56
N GLY A 80 12.73 -5.92 -11.01
CA GLY A 80 12.01 -5.89 -12.27
C GLY A 80 10.94 -4.82 -12.32
N LEU A 81 10.10 -4.73 -11.29
CA LEU A 81 9.08 -3.67 -11.16
C LEU A 81 9.71 -2.29 -11.07
N SER A 82 10.78 -2.12 -10.29
CA SER A 82 11.54 -0.89 -10.19
C SER A 82 12.09 -0.43 -11.54
N THR A 83 12.65 -1.37 -12.30
CA THR A 83 13.15 -1.08 -13.65
C THR A 83 12.03 -0.57 -14.58
N ILE A 84 10.87 -1.24 -14.55
CA ILE A 84 9.71 -0.80 -15.33
C ILE A 84 9.27 0.60 -14.90
N MET A 85 9.18 0.87 -13.59
CA MET A 85 8.82 2.20 -13.08
C MET A 85 9.79 3.29 -13.54
N LEU A 86 11.10 3.03 -13.49
CA LEU A 86 12.11 3.99 -13.98
C LEU A 86 12.01 4.23 -15.48
N ILE A 87 11.75 3.18 -16.27
CA ILE A 87 11.52 3.32 -17.72
C ILE A 87 10.28 4.17 -17.97
N VAL A 88 9.16 3.87 -17.33
CA VAL A 88 7.92 4.64 -17.48
C VAL A 88 8.16 6.10 -17.09
N TRP A 89 8.77 6.34 -15.91
CA TRP A 89 9.07 7.69 -15.45
C TRP A 89 9.95 8.45 -16.44
N PHE A 90 10.98 7.82 -17.00
CA PHE A 90 11.84 8.45 -18.01
C PHE A 90 11.05 9.02 -19.21
N PHE A 91 10.01 8.33 -19.66
CA PHE A 91 9.18 8.78 -20.77
C PHE A 91 8.12 9.83 -20.39
N VAL A 92 7.69 9.89 -19.12
CA VAL A 92 6.60 10.76 -18.71
C VAL A 92 7.05 11.98 -17.90
N LYS A 93 8.29 12.01 -17.39
CA LYS A 93 8.78 13.05 -16.47
C LYS A 93 8.61 14.48 -16.99
N ASP A 94 8.83 14.69 -18.27
CA ASP A 94 8.75 16.01 -18.91
C ASP A 94 7.30 16.43 -19.26
N LEU A 95 6.33 15.56 -18.99
CA LEU A 95 4.90 15.80 -19.16
C LEU A 95 4.19 16.15 -17.84
N LEU A 96 4.92 16.09 -16.72
CA LEU A 96 4.39 16.35 -15.39
C LEU A 96 4.73 17.78 -14.95
N ASP A 97 3.78 18.44 -14.31
CA ASP A 97 3.98 19.71 -13.66
C ASP A 97 4.40 19.48 -12.21
N TYR A 98 5.68 19.70 -11.92
CA TYR A 98 6.24 19.47 -10.59
C TYR A 98 5.83 20.53 -9.57
N ASP A 99 5.46 21.72 -10.01
CA ASP A 99 5.04 22.80 -9.10
C ASP A 99 3.72 22.43 -8.41
N ILE A 100 2.81 21.79 -9.13
CA ILE A 100 1.56 21.26 -8.53
C ILE A 100 1.86 20.25 -7.43
N LEU A 101 2.82 19.34 -7.65
CA LEU A 101 3.22 18.38 -6.62
C LEU A 101 3.87 19.08 -5.42
N ARG A 102 4.75 20.05 -5.66
CA ARG A 102 5.39 20.83 -4.61
C ARG A 102 4.38 21.56 -3.73
N ASP A 103 3.42 22.24 -4.36
CA ASP A 103 2.33 22.94 -3.66
C ASP A 103 1.49 21.98 -2.81
N ALA A 104 1.24 20.76 -3.32
CA ALA A 104 0.47 19.75 -2.58
C ALA A 104 1.20 19.19 -1.34
N VAL A 105 2.53 19.11 -1.37
CA VAL A 105 3.32 18.52 -0.27
C VAL A 105 3.94 19.58 0.67
N GLU A 106 3.95 20.85 0.29
CA GLU A 106 4.46 21.94 1.11
C GLU A 106 3.78 22.04 2.50
N PRO A 107 2.42 21.96 2.59
CA PRO A 107 1.73 22.09 3.88
C PRO A 107 2.08 20.99 4.88
N VAL A 108 2.58 19.85 4.41
CA VAL A 108 3.00 18.71 5.25
C VAL A 108 4.51 18.68 5.49
N GLY A 109 5.24 19.72 5.00
CA GLY A 109 6.66 19.93 5.27
C GLY A 109 7.60 19.05 4.44
N LEU A 110 7.13 18.35 3.41
CA LEU A 110 7.94 17.42 2.61
C LEU A 110 8.89 18.13 1.61
N LEU A 111 8.89 19.46 1.55
CA LEU A 111 9.93 20.23 0.85
C LEU A 111 11.19 20.46 1.72
N ASP A 112 11.15 20.17 3.02
CA ASP A 112 12.35 20.01 3.83
C ASP A 112 12.95 18.63 3.57
N TRP A 113 14.17 18.58 3.03
CA TRP A 113 14.79 17.31 2.65
C TRP A 113 14.98 16.33 3.83
N LYS A 114 15.16 16.85 5.07
CA LYS A 114 15.31 16.02 6.28
C LYS A 114 13.99 15.34 6.64
N LEU A 115 12.91 16.12 6.58
CA LEU A 115 11.56 15.57 6.79
C LEU A 115 11.17 14.61 5.68
N TYR A 116 11.56 14.90 4.43
CA TYR A 116 11.35 13.99 3.31
C TYR A 116 12.05 12.66 3.53
N VAL A 117 13.34 12.65 3.85
CA VAL A 117 14.10 11.42 4.13
C VAL A 117 13.51 10.66 5.31
N LEU A 118 13.12 11.34 6.39
CA LEU A 118 12.47 10.71 7.53
C LEU A 118 11.12 10.08 7.13
N GLY A 119 10.34 10.77 6.30
CA GLY A 119 9.11 10.26 5.70
C GLY A 119 9.36 9.02 4.85
N CYS A 120 10.37 9.05 3.97
CA CYS A 120 10.75 7.88 3.16
C CYS A 120 11.11 6.66 4.03
N LEU A 121 11.90 6.86 5.09
CA LEU A 121 12.23 5.79 6.02
C LEU A 121 10.98 5.20 6.70
N TYR A 122 10.05 6.07 7.12
CA TYR A 122 8.77 5.64 7.67
C TYR A 122 7.95 4.83 6.64
N TRP A 123 7.79 5.36 5.42
CA TRP A 123 6.97 4.70 4.39
C TRP A 123 7.57 3.38 3.92
N ILE A 124 8.87 3.34 3.63
CA ILE A 124 9.55 2.14 3.14
C ILE A 124 9.58 1.03 4.20
N PHE A 125 9.85 1.35 5.47
CA PHE A 125 10.07 0.32 6.48
C PHE A 125 8.82 0.03 7.33
N LEU A 126 8.11 1.05 7.78
CA LEU A 126 6.99 0.85 8.71
C LEU A 126 5.66 0.75 7.98
N ASN A 127 5.40 1.67 7.04
CA ASN A 127 4.11 1.69 6.35
C ASN A 127 3.97 0.50 5.39
N SER A 128 5.01 0.16 4.61
CA SER A 128 4.97 -1.01 3.73
C SER A 128 4.78 -2.30 4.52
N LEU A 129 5.40 -2.43 5.72
CA LEU A 129 5.15 -3.59 6.58
C LEU A 129 3.70 -3.63 7.08
N LEU A 130 3.14 -2.48 7.50
CA LEU A 130 1.73 -2.37 7.89
C LEU A 130 0.80 -2.70 6.71
N GLU A 131 1.14 -2.27 5.50
CA GLU A 131 0.37 -2.58 4.30
C GLU A 131 0.41 -4.07 3.96
N GLU A 132 1.57 -4.73 4.02
CA GLU A 132 1.64 -6.17 3.80
C GLU A 132 0.87 -6.95 4.89
N TYR A 133 0.92 -6.49 6.13
CA TYR A 133 0.11 -7.03 7.22
C TYR A 133 -1.40 -6.89 6.94
N VAL A 134 -1.87 -5.70 6.52
CA VAL A 134 -3.29 -5.45 6.26
C VAL A 134 -3.74 -6.15 4.98
N TYR A 135 -3.06 -5.90 3.86
CA TYR A 135 -3.53 -6.35 2.55
C TYR A 135 -3.26 -7.82 2.29
N ARG A 136 -2.12 -8.38 2.74
CA ARG A 136 -1.74 -9.77 2.43
C ARG A 136 -2.11 -10.71 3.56
N TRP A 137 -1.64 -10.44 4.77
CA TRP A 137 -1.95 -11.33 5.88
C TRP A 137 -3.43 -11.34 6.25
N PHE A 138 -4.14 -10.22 6.13
CA PHE A 138 -5.54 -10.13 6.51
C PHE A 138 -6.50 -10.14 5.30
N LEU A 139 -6.45 -9.14 4.40
CA LEU A 139 -7.46 -9.00 3.33
C LEU A 139 -7.35 -10.07 2.26
N VAL A 140 -6.15 -10.55 1.85
CA VAL A 140 -6.02 -11.68 0.93
C VAL A 140 -6.67 -12.93 1.52
N VAL A 141 -6.41 -13.23 2.80
CA VAL A 141 -7.00 -14.41 3.47
C VAL A 141 -8.53 -14.31 3.52
N LYS A 142 -9.09 -13.11 3.77
CA LYS A 142 -10.54 -12.90 3.72
C LYS A 142 -11.09 -13.03 2.29
N SER A 143 -10.33 -12.57 1.30
CA SER A 143 -10.69 -12.71 -0.11
C SER A 143 -10.70 -14.16 -0.55
N GLU A 144 -9.78 -15.00 -0.08
CA GLU A 144 -9.76 -16.45 -0.36
C GLU A 144 -11.03 -17.16 0.16
N ILE A 145 -11.65 -16.67 1.25
CA ILE A 145 -12.91 -17.24 1.79
C ILE A 145 -14.11 -16.91 0.88
N ILE A 146 -14.09 -15.74 0.25
CA ILE A 146 -15.22 -15.23 -0.54
C ILE A 146 -15.13 -15.69 -1.98
N CYS A 147 -13.93 -15.65 -2.55
CA CYS A 147 -13.67 -15.92 -3.95
C CYS A 147 -13.49 -17.42 -4.22
N VAL A 148 -14.00 -17.85 -5.37
CA VAL A 148 -13.73 -19.20 -5.86
C VAL A 148 -12.42 -19.20 -6.64
N GLY A 149 -11.31 -19.47 -5.93
CA GLY A 149 -9.95 -19.58 -6.49
C GLY A 149 -9.04 -18.38 -6.21
N GLU A 150 -7.75 -18.67 -6.17
CA GLU A 150 -6.67 -17.73 -5.80
C GLU A 150 -6.63 -16.50 -6.70
N LYS A 151 -6.84 -16.66 -8.01
CA LYS A 151 -6.80 -15.55 -8.97
C LYS A 151 -7.78 -14.43 -8.63
N TYR A 152 -9.00 -14.79 -8.23
CA TYR A 152 -10.01 -13.80 -7.85
C TYR A 152 -9.71 -13.14 -6.52
N ALA A 153 -9.11 -13.87 -5.57
CA ALA A 153 -8.65 -13.30 -4.30
C ALA A 153 -7.52 -12.29 -4.52
N ILE A 154 -6.57 -12.61 -5.41
CA ILE A 154 -5.49 -11.70 -5.81
C ILE A 154 -6.06 -10.41 -6.43
N VAL A 155 -6.96 -10.54 -7.40
CA VAL A 155 -7.59 -9.39 -8.07
C VAL A 155 -8.35 -8.52 -7.08
N LEU A 156 -9.17 -9.12 -6.21
CA LEU A 156 -9.95 -8.37 -5.22
C LEU A 156 -9.05 -7.60 -4.24
N SER A 157 -8.02 -8.24 -3.69
CA SER A 157 -7.08 -7.58 -2.80
C SER A 157 -6.29 -6.47 -3.50
N ALA A 158 -5.86 -6.69 -4.75
CA ALA A 158 -5.17 -5.68 -5.55
C ALA A 158 -6.08 -4.47 -5.86
N MET A 159 -7.35 -4.70 -6.16
CA MET A 159 -8.32 -3.61 -6.37
C MET A 159 -8.51 -2.76 -5.11
N ILE A 160 -8.67 -3.39 -3.94
CA ILE A 160 -8.79 -2.65 -2.67
C ILE A 160 -7.51 -1.85 -2.39
N PHE A 161 -6.34 -2.42 -2.71
CA PHE A 161 -5.05 -1.74 -2.55
C PHE A 161 -4.93 -0.50 -3.45
N VAL A 162 -5.39 -0.56 -4.69
CA VAL A 162 -5.30 0.55 -5.66
C VAL A 162 -6.17 1.73 -5.26
N VAL A 163 -7.39 1.50 -4.76
CA VAL A 163 -8.38 2.57 -4.55
C VAL A 163 -7.84 3.73 -3.73
N HIS A 164 -7.26 3.47 -2.57
CA HIS A 164 -6.76 4.55 -1.72
C HIS A 164 -5.52 5.24 -2.29
N HIS A 165 -4.66 4.50 -3.01
CA HIS A 165 -3.50 5.09 -3.68
C HIS A 165 -3.91 6.03 -4.82
N SER A 166 -4.89 5.64 -5.64
CA SER A 166 -5.41 6.49 -6.72
C SER A 166 -6.03 7.78 -6.17
N ILE A 167 -6.70 7.69 -5.02
CA ILE A 167 -7.23 8.87 -4.33
C ILE A 167 -6.09 9.74 -3.79
N ALA A 168 -5.03 9.16 -3.22
CA ALA A 168 -3.86 9.90 -2.78
C ALA A 168 -3.16 10.63 -3.93
N LEU A 169 -2.96 9.96 -5.07
CA LEU A 169 -2.39 10.57 -6.28
C LEU A 169 -3.23 11.74 -6.80
N TYR A 170 -4.57 11.63 -6.71
CA TYR A 170 -5.45 12.74 -7.04
C TYR A 170 -5.21 13.97 -6.14
N PHE A 171 -5.09 13.77 -4.83
CA PHE A 171 -4.79 14.86 -3.90
C PHE A 171 -3.38 15.43 -4.07
N PHE A 172 -2.42 14.64 -4.54
CA PHE A 172 -1.09 15.12 -4.92
C PHE A 172 -1.06 15.88 -6.26
N GLY A 173 -2.24 16.08 -6.90
CA GLY A 173 -2.34 16.86 -8.12
C GLY A 173 -1.89 16.14 -9.38
N PHE A 174 -1.73 14.82 -9.35
CA PHE A 174 -1.40 14.09 -10.57
C PHE A 174 -2.50 14.21 -11.62
N PRO A 175 -2.17 14.54 -12.89
CA PRO A 175 -3.16 14.59 -13.96
C PRO A 175 -3.79 13.20 -14.15
N TRP A 176 -5.05 13.19 -14.62
CA TRP A 176 -5.85 11.97 -14.71
C TRP A 176 -5.15 10.79 -15.41
N TRP A 177 -4.39 11.08 -16.49
CA TRP A 177 -3.68 10.05 -17.25
C TRP A 177 -2.49 9.46 -16.48
N ALA A 178 -1.76 10.29 -15.73
CA ALA A 178 -0.64 9.84 -14.88
C ALA A 178 -1.16 9.03 -13.68
N ASN A 179 -2.27 9.49 -13.07
CA ASN A 179 -2.96 8.74 -12.02
C ASN A 179 -3.44 7.37 -12.53
N LEU A 180 -4.05 7.32 -13.74
CA LEU A 180 -4.47 6.06 -14.35
C LEU A 180 -3.27 5.12 -14.59
N LEU A 181 -2.18 5.64 -15.15
CA LEU A 181 -0.96 4.87 -15.43
C LEU A 181 -0.35 4.32 -14.12
N ALA A 182 -0.22 5.16 -13.10
CA ALA A 182 0.25 4.74 -11.78
C ALA A 182 -0.69 3.73 -11.13
N SER A 183 -2.00 3.90 -11.25
CA SER A 183 -3.02 2.95 -10.74
C SER A 183 -2.92 1.57 -11.38
N ILE A 184 -2.62 1.51 -12.68
CA ILE A 184 -2.35 0.24 -13.38
C ILE A 184 -1.07 -0.41 -12.80
N GLY A 185 -0.01 0.37 -12.59
CA GLY A 185 1.23 -0.11 -11.96
C GLY A 185 1.00 -0.63 -10.54
N LEU A 186 0.23 0.11 -9.73
CA LEU A 186 -0.17 -0.27 -8.37
C LEU A 186 -1.01 -1.55 -8.35
N PHE A 187 -1.91 -1.72 -9.33
CA PHE A 187 -2.68 -2.96 -9.47
C PHE A 187 -1.78 -4.15 -9.76
N ILE A 188 -0.85 -4.02 -10.71
CA ILE A 188 0.11 -5.07 -11.06
C ILE A 188 1.00 -5.40 -9.86
N GLY A 189 1.56 -4.40 -9.19
CA GLY A 189 2.36 -4.57 -7.98
C GLY A 189 1.56 -5.25 -6.86
N GLY A 190 0.36 -4.75 -6.57
CA GLY A 190 -0.54 -5.32 -5.57
C GLY A 190 -0.94 -6.77 -5.85
N ALA A 191 -1.14 -7.12 -7.13
CA ALA A 191 -1.40 -8.49 -7.55
C ALA A 191 -0.18 -9.40 -7.37
N ILE A 192 1.02 -8.93 -7.72
CA ILE A 192 2.29 -9.66 -7.52
C ILE A 192 2.54 -9.88 -6.02
N PHE A 193 2.34 -8.86 -5.16
CA PHE A 193 2.52 -8.99 -3.72
C PHE A 193 1.52 -10.00 -3.13
N SER A 194 0.26 -9.96 -3.58
CA SER A 194 -0.77 -10.92 -3.14
C SER A 194 -0.44 -12.35 -3.60
N TRP A 195 0.06 -12.51 -4.83
CA TRP A 195 0.53 -13.79 -5.34
C TRP A 195 1.73 -14.32 -4.56
N LEU A 196 2.71 -13.48 -4.24
CA LEU A 196 3.87 -13.86 -3.40
C LEU A 196 3.41 -14.33 -2.03
N TYR A 197 2.47 -13.62 -1.40
CA TYR A 197 1.92 -14.02 -0.12
C TYR A 197 1.22 -15.39 -0.19
N ILE A 198 0.36 -15.61 -1.17
CA ILE A 198 -0.34 -16.90 -1.34
C ILE A 198 0.65 -18.04 -1.55
N ARG A 199 1.71 -17.81 -2.36
CA ARG A 199 2.71 -18.81 -2.68
C ARG A 199 3.59 -19.18 -1.49
N TYR A 200 4.02 -18.20 -0.69
CA TYR A 200 5.00 -18.40 0.38
C TYR A 200 4.39 -18.34 1.78
N ARG A 201 3.12 -17.97 1.90
CA ARG A 201 2.38 -17.78 3.16
C ARG A 201 3.15 -16.95 4.20
N SER A 202 3.87 -15.95 3.73
CA SER A 202 4.70 -15.06 4.52
C SER A 202 4.56 -13.62 4.03
N ILE A 203 4.38 -12.67 4.95
CA ILE A 203 4.37 -11.24 4.63
C ILE A 203 5.77 -10.71 4.31
N TRP A 204 6.83 -11.37 4.78
CA TRP A 204 8.21 -10.92 4.58
C TRP A 204 8.64 -10.98 3.12
N ILE A 205 8.10 -11.91 2.36
CA ILE A 205 8.44 -12.06 0.94
C ILE A 205 7.89 -10.90 0.11
N PRO A 206 6.58 -10.60 0.09
CA PRO A 206 6.08 -9.42 -0.59
C PRO A 206 6.59 -8.11 0.04
N TYR A 207 6.86 -8.03 1.35
CA TYR A 207 7.43 -6.84 1.99
C TYR A 207 8.78 -6.44 1.38
N ILE A 208 9.67 -7.40 1.10
CA ILE A 208 10.94 -7.11 0.43
C ILE A 208 10.70 -6.55 -0.98
N THR A 209 9.80 -7.16 -1.74
CA THR A 209 9.43 -6.68 -3.08
C THR A 209 8.86 -5.28 -3.02
N HIS A 210 7.94 -5.03 -2.09
CA HIS A 210 7.29 -3.74 -1.86
C HIS A 210 8.31 -2.67 -1.46
N GLY A 211 9.16 -2.93 -0.48
CA GLY A 211 10.19 -1.98 -0.04
C GLY A 211 11.16 -1.60 -1.15
N ILE A 212 11.55 -2.54 -2.05
CA ILE A 212 12.37 -2.23 -3.23
C ILE A 212 11.61 -1.29 -4.18
N CYS A 213 10.32 -1.53 -4.41
CA CYS A 213 9.48 -0.65 -5.22
C CYS A 213 9.36 0.73 -4.59
N ASP A 214 9.18 0.82 -3.28
CA ASP A 214 9.05 2.09 -2.56
C ASP A 214 10.33 2.92 -2.61
N VAL A 215 11.51 2.30 -2.50
CA VAL A 215 12.79 3.00 -2.72
C VAL A 215 12.80 3.69 -4.09
N THR A 216 12.28 3.04 -5.11
CA THR A 216 12.20 3.62 -6.46
C THR A 216 11.17 4.73 -6.54
N VAL A 217 9.97 4.53 -5.99
CA VAL A 217 8.89 5.53 -5.98
C VAL A 217 9.33 6.80 -5.25
N PHE A 218 9.88 6.67 -4.05
CA PHE A 218 10.36 7.83 -3.27
C PHE A 218 11.64 8.43 -3.87
N GLY A 219 12.49 7.63 -4.51
CA GLY A 219 13.61 8.15 -5.30
C GLY A 219 13.15 9.03 -6.46
N ILE A 220 12.12 8.61 -7.21
CA ILE A 220 11.47 9.44 -8.25
C ILE A 220 10.85 10.69 -7.61
N GLY A 221 10.15 10.55 -6.49
CA GLY A 221 9.59 11.68 -5.74
C GLY A 221 10.65 12.72 -5.36
N ALA A 222 11.83 12.28 -4.90
CA ALA A 222 12.94 13.18 -4.61
C ALA A 222 13.38 13.98 -5.86
N LEU A 223 13.49 13.33 -7.02
CA LEU A 223 13.84 13.99 -8.29
C LEU A 223 12.80 14.99 -8.79
N MET A 224 11.55 14.87 -8.33
CA MET A 224 10.46 15.79 -8.67
C MET A 224 10.41 16.99 -7.71
N LEU A 225 10.84 16.80 -6.46
CA LEU A 225 10.73 17.82 -5.40
C LEU A 225 11.99 18.68 -5.26
N PHE A 226 13.17 18.10 -5.50
CA PHE A 226 14.49 18.71 -5.28
C PHE A 226 15.30 18.76 -6.56
#